data_f837958be4713d2c9f751e5bd3d9be3e
#
_entry.id   f837958be4713d2c9f751e5bd3d9be3e
#
_cell.length_a   1.000
_cell.length_b   1.000
_cell.length_c   1.000
_cell.angle_alpha   90.00
_cell.angle_beta   90.00
_cell.angle_gamma   90.00
#
_symmetry.space_group_name_H-M   'P 1'
#
loop_
_entity.id
_entity.type
_entity.pdbx_description
1 polymer ?
#
loop_
_entity_poly.entity_id
_entity_poly.type
_entity_poly.pdbx_seq_one_letter_code
_entity_poly.pdbx_strand_id
1 'polypeptide(L)'
;MTLRKIPNSWNSRLPGAFLLLLLLAACQPSGRRQGEATAQEADTAQSVPHLVNADIEAGIRGHIRQRAENNEGLFPLQTDSHDLKLELVRVHTEYLARLGPERAFACVDLAARNGDVYDVDFFMEGRAGDFQITQTTVHKHNGQPYYLWQQRPGDGTWQRVPVAEASDTLMGVIHGTDRFEFRYQVALPALDDSARLWLPIPQSGRFQDVKLLEKQLPGKLRRLKDQSGKNEAFLLSLGPAPGEQQLDLRYQVQRKEKQPYAAPRPTSDLLQATPLLPASEELKRQVDSALQGLAMAGPLQQARALYDYVIDHMSYIKNQNYGTGDAQHACTSGVGNCSEFHSYFIALARNAGIPARFAIGAGIPAHRDEGAINGYHCWAEFYAEGKWWPIDISEADKFSALSTYYFGRHPANRITLSEGRQLRFDPAPLGEAIPFFAYPVLVEKGQKKPVRYTRFSFQRLPSAAPQP
;
A
#
# COMPACT_ATOMS: atom_id res chain seq x y z
N MET A 1 -23.81 26.19 18.44
CA MET A 1 -24.13 26.27 17.01
C MET A 1 -24.68 24.91 16.61
N THR A 2 -25.97 24.81 16.34
CA THR A 2 -26.72 23.55 16.27
C THR A 2 -26.52 22.92 14.90
N LEU A 3 -25.85 21.79 14.84
CA LEU A 3 -25.68 20.97 13.63
C LEU A 3 -27.03 20.35 13.23
N ARG A 4 -27.58 20.76 12.11
CA ARG A 4 -28.73 20.09 11.47
C ARG A 4 -28.25 18.75 10.86
N LYS A 5 -28.91 17.69 11.28
CA LYS A 5 -28.76 16.34 10.72
C LYS A 5 -29.14 16.34 9.24
N ILE A 6 -28.25 15.91 8.39
CA ILE A 6 -28.52 15.57 7.00
C ILE A 6 -29.10 14.15 6.96
N PRO A 7 -30.22 13.90 6.30
CA PRO A 7 -30.83 12.57 6.27
C PRO A 7 -30.04 11.62 5.36
N ASN A 8 -29.68 10.47 5.90
CA ASN A 8 -29.23 9.32 5.16
C ASN A 8 -30.44 8.71 4.42
N SER A 9 -30.51 8.86 3.10
CA SER A 9 -31.44 8.08 2.28
C SER A 9 -30.72 7.52 1.06
N TRP A 10 -30.22 6.32 1.22
CA TRP A 10 -29.94 5.43 0.09
C TRP A 10 -30.70 4.12 0.34
N ASN A 11 -31.96 4.13 -0.03
CA ASN A 11 -32.73 2.90 -0.28
C ASN A 11 -33.03 2.85 -1.76
N SER A 12 -32.34 2.03 -2.52
CA SER A 12 -32.74 1.62 -3.85
C SER A 12 -33.50 0.31 -3.76
N ARG A 13 -34.81 0.39 -3.87
CA ARG A 13 -35.66 -0.78 -4.14
C ARG A 13 -35.69 -1.01 -5.65
N LEU A 14 -35.35 -2.19 -6.06
CA LEU A 14 -35.78 -2.76 -7.35
C LEU A 14 -37.16 -3.40 -7.18
N PRO A 15 -38.02 -3.33 -8.16
CA PRO A 15 -39.02 -4.37 -8.35
C PRO A 15 -39.04 -4.88 -9.79
N GLY A 16 -39.43 -6.12 -9.93
CA GLY A 16 -40.12 -6.54 -11.13
C GLY A 16 -39.57 -7.79 -11.78
N ALA A 17 -40.15 -8.89 -11.38
CA ALA A 17 -40.16 -10.16 -12.10
C ALA A 17 -41.06 -10.08 -13.34
N PHE A 18 -40.70 -10.79 -14.41
CA PHE A 18 -41.61 -11.40 -15.40
C PHE A 18 -40.80 -12.44 -16.18
N LEU A 19 -41.11 -13.61 -16.02
CA LEU A 19 -42.01 -14.65 -16.56
C LEU A 19 -41.37 -15.48 -17.70
N LEU A 20 -41.36 -16.75 -17.40
CA LEU A 20 -41.08 -17.96 -18.16
C LEU A 20 -41.72 -17.97 -19.56
N LEU A 21 -41.01 -18.55 -20.52
CA LEU A 21 -41.65 -19.38 -21.57
C LEU A 21 -40.64 -20.43 -22.09
N LEU A 22 -40.99 -21.68 -21.79
CA LEU A 22 -40.42 -22.91 -22.34
C LEU A 22 -40.89 -23.10 -23.77
N LEU A 23 -40.01 -23.53 -24.65
CA LEU A 23 -40.37 -24.40 -25.78
C LEU A 23 -39.23 -25.37 -26.09
N LEU A 24 -39.56 -26.61 -25.92
CA LEU A 24 -38.81 -27.81 -26.31
C LEU A 24 -38.99 -28.04 -27.83
N ALA A 25 -37.93 -28.39 -28.51
CA ALA A 25 -38.01 -29.35 -29.62
C ALA A 25 -36.67 -30.03 -29.87
N ALA A 26 -36.74 -31.32 -29.90
CA ALA A 26 -35.65 -32.29 -30.12
C ALA A 26 -35.40 -32.47 -31.63
N CYS A 27 -34.17 -32.87 -32.03
CA CYS A 27 -33.80 -34.09 -32.76
C CYS A 27 -32.38 -34.03 -33.33
N GLN A 28 -31.63 -35.05 -33.11
CA GLN A 28 -30.33 -35.42 -33.66
C GLN A 28 -30.53 -36.15 -35.03
N PRO A 29 -29.45 -36.75 -35.68
CA PRO A 29 -28.04 -36.37 -35.84
C PRO A 29 -27.56 -36.49 -37.31
N SER A 30 -26.35 -36.09 -37.62
CA SER A 30 -25.34 -36.80 -38.44
C SER A 30 -24.40 -35.88 -39.23
N GLY A 31 -23.14 -36.21 -39.28
CA GLY A 31 -22.27 -35.73 -40.35
C GLY A 31 -20.89 -35.19 -39.91
N ARG A 32 -19.93 -36.10 -39.77
CA ARG A 32 -18.49 -35.84 -39.68
C ARG A 32 -18.00 -35.07 -40.94
N ARG A 33 -17.38 -33.90 -40.75
CA ARG A 33 -16.32 -33.38 -41.61
C ARG A 33 -15.30 -32.62 -40.78
N GLN A 34 -14.06 -33.08 -40.88
CA GLN A 34 -12.88 -32.34 -40.45
C GLN A 34 -12.77 -31.08 -41.32
N GLY A 35 -12.65 -29.94 -40.68
CA GLY A 35 -12.32 -28.66 -41.29
C GLY A 35 -11.45 -27.92 -40.31
N GLU A 36 -10.29 -27.54 -40.76
CA GLU A 36 -9.26 -26.78 -40.07
C GLU A 36 -9.84 -25.59 -39.32
N ALA A 37 -9.68 -25.56 -38.03
CA ALA A 37 -9.95 -24.38 -37.20
C ALA A 37 -8.75 -23.44 -37.36
N THR A 38 -8.93 -22.40 -38.16
CA THR A 38 -8.05 -21.24 -38.13
C THR A 38 -8.14 -20.60 -36.77
N ALA A 39 -7.00 -20.60 -36.09
CA ALA A 39 -6.77 -19.82 -34.90
C ALA A 39 -6.82 -18.32 -35.27
N GLN A 40 -7.91 -17.66 -34.93
CA GLN A 40 -7.99 -16.20 -34.87
C GLN A 40 -9.25 -15.78 -34.08
N GLU A 41 -9.23 -16.03 -32.80
CA GLU A 41 -9.86 -15.16 -31.82
C GLU A 41 -8.74 -14.58 -30.96
N ALA A 42 -8.12 -13.55 -31.50
CA ALA A 42 -7.30 -12.65 -30.71
C ALA A 42 -8.24 -11.97 -29.72
N ASP A 43 -8.03 -12.31 -28.48
CA ASP A 43 -8.57 -11.67 -27.30
C ASP A 43 -8.34 -10.15 -27.41
N THR A 44 -9.32 -9.42 -27.94
CA THR A 44 -9.40 -7.97 -27.75
C THR A 44 -9.90 -7.74 -26.35
N ALA A 45 -9.08 -8.08 -25.35
CA ALA A 45 -9.19 -7.44 -24.06
C ALA A 45 -8.99 -5.95 -24.33
N GLN A 46 -10.09 -5.22 -24.41
CA GLN A 46 -10.07 -3.77 -24.42
C GLN A 46 -9.29 -3.37 -23.17
N SER A 47 -8.06 -2.91 -23.37
CA SER A 47 -7.27 -2.32 -22.29
C SER A 47 -8.10 -1.16 -21.77
N VAL A 48 -8.71 -1.32 -20.60
CA VAL A 48 -9.38 -0.21 -19.91
C VAL A 48 -8.32 0.87 -19.78
N PRO A 49 -8.53 2.08 -20.32
CA PRO A 49 -7.55 3.14 -20.25
C PRO A 49 -7.15 3.32 -18.79
N HIS A 50 -5.87 3.10 -18.49
CA HIS A 50 -5.38 3.14 -17.13
C HIS A 50 -5.26 4.60 -16.72
N LEU A 51 -6.05 5.01 -15.73
CA LEU A 51 -6.03 6.35 -15.19
C LEU A 51 -4.83 6.48 -14.25
N VAL A 52 -3.90 7.39 -14.54
CA VAL A 52 -2.74 7.71 -13.71
C VAL A 52 -2.89 9.06 -13.01
N ASN A 53 -2.07 9.34 -12.00
CA ASN A 53 -2.14 10.61 -11.26
C ASN A 53 -1.97 11.84 -12.17
N ALA A 54 -1.12 11.77 -13.18
CA ALA A 54 -0.96 12.84 -14.15
C ALA A 54 -2.27 13.18 -14.91
N ASP A 55 -3.09 12.18 -15.22
CA ASP A 55 -4.39 12.40 -15.87
C ASP A 55 -5.38 13.08 -14.92
N ILE A 56 -5.38 12.65 -13.66
CA ILE A 56 -6.23 13.23 -12.60
C ILE A 56 -5.82 14.68 -12.33
N GLU A 57 -4.52 14.94 -12.21
CA GLU A 57 -4.00 16.29 -12.05
C GLU A 57 -4.39 17.21 -13.22
N ALA A 58 -4.17 16.75 -14.45
CA ALA A 58 -4.56 17.50 -15.64
C ALA A 58 -6.06 17.80 -15.66
N GLY A 59 -6.88 16.81 -15.30
CA GLY A 59 -8.34 16.95 -15.21
C GLY A 59 -8.77 17.97 -14.18
N ILE A 60 -8.26 17.91 -12.95
CA ILE A 60 -8.65 18.88 -11.91
C ILE A 60 -8.12 20.29 -12.18
N ARG A 61 -6.89 20.44 -12.69
CA ARG A 61 -6.37 21.73 -13.14
C ARG A 61 -7.20 22.34 -14.27
N GLY A 62 -7.61 21.51 -15.24
CA GLY A 62 -8.49 21.90 -16.34
C GLY A 62 -9.85 22.39 -15.83
N HIS A 63 -10.48 21.64 -14.94
CA HIS A 63 -11.76 22.02 -14.32
C HIS A 63 -11.68 23.36 -13.56
N ILE A 64 -10.67 23.51 -12.69
CA ILE A 64 -10.49 24.75 -11.91
C ILE A 64 -10.26 25.93 -12.84
N ARG A 65 -9.42 25.80 -13.87
CA ARG A 65 -9.16 26.84 -14.86
C ARG A 65 -10.41 27.25 -15.61
N GLN A 66 -11.16 26.28 -16.16
CA GLN A 66 -12.40 26.55 -16.89
C GLN A 66 -13.44 27.28 -16.04
N ARG A 67 -13.57 26.89 -14.75
CA ARG A 67 -14.49 27.55 -13.84
C ARG A 67 -14.01 28.96 -13.48
N ALA A 68 -12.69 29.15 -13.34
CA ALA A 68 -12.09 30.45 -13.05
C ALA A 68 -12.21 31.43 -14.24
N GLU A 69 -12.01 30.97 -15.47
CA GLU A 69 -12.15 31.77 -16.70
C GLU A 69 -13.54 32.40 -16.80
N ASN A 70 -14.56 31.68 -16.37
CA ASN A 70 -15.95 32.15 -16.34
C ASN A 70 -16.30 33.00 -15.08
N ASN A 71 -15.32 33.28 -14.20
CA ASN A 71 -15.53 33.94 -12.91
C ASN A 71 -14.35 34.86 -12.53
N GLU A 72 -14.01 35.82 -13.37
CA GLU A 72 -12.97 36.86 -13.12
C GLU A 72 -11.57 36.27 -12.80
N GLY A 73 -11.25 35.08 -13.30
CA GLY A 73 -9.98 34.40 -13.05
C GLY A 73 -9.89 33.67 -11.72
N LEU A 74 -11.00 33.60 -10.94
CA LEU A 74 -11.05 32.94 -9.63
C LEU A 74 -12.04 31.77 -9.66
N PHE A 75 -11.66 30.68 -9.03
CA PHE A 75 -12.52 29.50 -8.88
C PHE A 75 -13.66 29.82 -7.89
N PRO A 76 -14.93 29.73 -8.29
CA PRO A 76 -16.04 29.94 -7.38
C PRO A 76 -16.32 28.66 -6.59
N LEU A 77 -16.34 28.78 -5.26
CA LEU A 77 -16.68 27.70 -4.35
C LEU A 77 -17.78 28.14 -3.42
N GLN A 78 -18.93 27.46 -3.50
CA GLN A 78 -20.06 27.71 -2.62
C GLN A 78 -20.00 26.73 -1.45
N THR A 79 -20.07 27.27 -0.24
CA THR A 79 -20.21 26.54 1.02
C THR A 79 -21.55 26.89 1.67
N ASP A 80 -21.94 26.14 2.71
CA ASP A 80 -23.21 26.43 3.44
C ASP A 80 -23.25 27.84 4.04
N SER A 81 -22.10 28.50 4.20
CA SER A 81 -21.99 29.80 4.89
C SER A 81 -21.38 30.91 4.05
N HIS A 82 -20.69 30.61 2.95
CA HIS A 82 -19.95 31.59 2.16
C HIS A 82 -19.88 31.24 0.68
N ASP A 83 -19.94 32.25 -0.16
CA ASP A 83 -19.55 32.22 -1.57
C ASP A 83 -18.09 32.68 -1.66
N LEU A 84 -17.19 31.74 -1.95
CA LEU A 84 -15.76 31.97 -2.01
C LEU A 84 -15.32 32.16 -3.45
N LYS A 85 -14.35 33.08 -3.67
CA LYS A 85 -13.61 33.25 -4.92
C LYS A 85 -12.13 32.96 -4.64
N LEU A 86 -11.63 31.88 -5.20
CA LEU A 86 -10.38 31.25 -4.80
C LEU A 86 -9.40 31.14 -5.97
N GLU A 87 -8.11 31.25 -5.70
CA GLU A 87 -7.03 31.03 -6.64
C GLU A 87 -6.40 29.65 -6.38
N LEU A 88 -6.06 28.94 -7.45
CA LEU A 88 -5.36 27.67 -7.33
C LEU A 88 -3.92 27.89 -6.86
N VAL A 89 -3.58 27.36 -5.69
CA VAL A 89 -2.23 27.39 -5.11
C VAL A 89 -1.47 26.11 -5.47
N ARG A 90 -2.08 24.95 -5.19
CA ARG A 90 -1.45 23.65 -5.35
C ARG A 90 -2.46 22.56 -5.62
N VAL A 91 -2.16 21.65 -6.52
CA VAL A 91 -2.77 20.32 -6.55
C VAL A 91 -1.86 19.38 -5.76
N HIS A 92 -2.43 18.67 -4.82
CA HIS A 92 -1.71 17.67 -4.04
C HIS A 92 -1.58 16.40 -4.88
N THR A 93 -0.52 16.28 -5.67
CA THR A 93 -0.30 15.12 -6.56
C THR A 93 -0.26 13.80 -5.79
N GLU A 94 0.15 13.88 -4.58
CA GLU A 94 0.22 12.80 -3.63
C GLU A 94 -1.15 12.42 -2.98
N TYR A 95 -2.22 13.21 -3.15
CA TYR A 95 -3.61 12.85 -2.76
C TYR A 95 -4.48 12.47 -3.95
N LEU A 96 -3.90 12.46 -5.14
CA LEU A 96 -4.62 11.98 -6.29
C LEU A 96 -4.83 10.48 -6.12
N ALA A 97 -6.07 10.03 -6.17
CA ALA A 97 -6.39 8.64 -5.97
C ALA A 97 -7.42 8.16 -6.97
N ARG A 98 -7.23 6.94 -7.45
CA ARG A 98 -8.23 6.24 -8.21
C ARG A 98 -9.17 5.50 -7.27
N LEU A 99 -10.46 5.83 -7.32
CA LEU A 99 -11.51 5.21 -6.51
C LEU A 99 -12.23 4.07 -7.24
N GLY A 100 -11.95 3.88 -8.52
CA GLY A 100 -12.56 2.87 -9.38
C GLY A 100 -12.11 3.02 -10.84
N PRO A 101 -12.63 2.22 -11.77
CA PRO A 101 -12.23 2.28 -13.19
C PRO A 101 -12.38 3.66 -13.84
N GLU A 102 -13.44 4.39 -13.52
CA GLU A 102 -13.75 5.72 -14.03
C GLU A 102 -14.02 6.72 -12.90
N ARG A 103 -13.48 6.49 -11.71
CA ARG A 103 -13.66 7.36 -10.54
C ARG A 103 -12.33 7.73 -9.95
N ALA A 104 -12.13 9.03 -9.73
CA ALA A 104 -10.91 9.59 -9.19
C ALA A 104 -11.19 10.59 -8.06
N PHE A 105 -10.16 10.91 -7.33
CA PHE A 105 -10.16 11.86 -6.23
C PHE A 105 -8.95 12.77 -6.36
N ALA A 106 -9.15 14.06 -6.09
CA ALA A 106 -8.09 15.05 -6.00
C ALA A 106 -8.28 15.94 -4.78
N CYS A 107 -7.21 16.25 -4.08
CA CYS A 107 -7.16 17.30 -3.06
C CYS A 107 -6.35 18.49 -3.58
N VAL A 108 -6.83 19.71 -3.33
CA VAL A 108 -6.29 20.93 -3.90
C VAL A 108 -6.27 22.05 -2.88
N ASP A 109 -5.16 22.78 -2.77
CA ASP A 109 -5.12 24.05 -2.02
C ASP A 109 -5.62 25.20 -2.89
N LEU A 110 -6.63 25.88 -2.40
CA LEU A 110 -7.19 27.09 -3.00
C LEU A 110 -7.08 28.25 -2.00
N ALA A 111 -6.56 29.40 -2.44
CA ALA A 111 -6.39 30.57 -1.58
C ALA A 111 -7.42 31.65 -1.89
N ALA A 112 -7.97 32.26 -0.86
CA ALA A 112 -8.77 33.47 -0.93
C ALA A 112 -7.89 34.73 -0.90
N ARG A 113 -8.39 35.85 -1.39
CA ARG A 113 -7.64 37.13 -1.42
C ARG A 113 -7.28 37.67 -0.04
N ASN A 114 -8.00 37.28 1.01
CA ASN A 114 -7.69 37.62 2.40
C ASN A 114 -6.54 36.81 3.01
N GLY A 115 -5.99 35.82 2.26
CA GLY A 115 -4.90 34.95 2.69
C GLY A 115 -5.35 33.63 3.29
N ASP A 116 -6.65 33.38 3.43
CA ASP A 116 -7.15 32.08 3.85
C ASP A 116 -6.88 31.00 2.78
N VAL A 117 -6.43 29.83 3.22
CA VAL A 117 -6.18 28.68 2.37
C VAL A 117 -7.17 27.57 2.71
N TYR A 118 -7.78 27.02 1.67
CA TYR A 118 -8.75 25.93 1.75
C TYR A 118 -8.21 24.71 1.03
N ASP A 119 -8.05 23.58 1.74
CA ASP A 119 -7.87 22.28 1.11
C ASP A 119 -9.25 21.80 0.67
N VAL A 120 -9.40 21.52 -0.61
CA VAL A 120 -10.68 21.14 -1.20
C VAL A 120 -10.56 19.78 -1.86
N ASP A 121 -11.41 18.86 -1.44
CA ASP A 121 -11.53 17.53 -2.02
C ASP A 121 -12.52 17.53 -3.19
N PHE A 122 -12.07 16.99 -4.33
CA PHE A 122 -12.86 16.82 -5.54
C PHE A 122 -13.03 15.33 -5.85
N PHE A 123 -14.26 14.91 -6.04
CA PHE A 123 -14.59 13.60 -6.58
C PHE A 123 -14.90 13.75 -8.07
N MET A 124 -14.30 12.91 -8.86
CA MET A 124 -14.30 12.98 -10.31
C MET A 124 -14.79 11.66 -10.89
N GLU A 125 -15.61 11.73 -11.94
CA GLU A 125 -16.00 10.58 -12.74
C GLU A 125 -15.68 10.84 -14.21
N GLY A 126 -15.21 9.80 -14.93
CA GLY A 126 -14.83 9.88 -16.33
C GLY A 126 -13.47 9.28 -16.63
N ARG A 127 -12.94 9.61 -17.80
CA ARG A 127 -11.66 9.11 -18.31
C ARG A 127 -10.65 10.25 -18.44
N ALA A 128 -9.40 9.91 -18.69
CA ALA A 128 -8.37 10.90 -19.00
C ALA A 128 -8.84 11.87 -20.08
N GLY A 129 -8.80 13.17 -19.76
CA GLY A 129 -9.24 14.26 -20.65
C GLY A 129 -10.74 14.56 -20.66
N ASP A 130 -11.58 13.76 -19.98
CA ASP A 130 -13.05 13.96 -19.91
C ASP A 130 -13.58 13.62 -18.50
N PHE A 131 -13.19 14.44 -17.52
CA PHE A 131 -13.65 14.30 -16.15
C PHE A 131 -14.81 15.25 -15.82
N GLN A 132 -15.79 14.71 -15.11
CA GLN A 132 -16.86 15.49 -14.48
C GLN A 132 -16.67 15.49 -12.97
N ILE A 133 -16.78 16.66 -12.34
CA ILE A 133 -16.75 16.76 -10.88
C ILE A 133 -18.13 16.41 -10.33
N THR A 134 -18.19 15.33 -9.58
CA THR A 134 -19.45 14.83 -8.98
C THR A 134 -19.66 15.34 -7.56
N GLN A 135 -18.57 15.70 -6.87
CA GLN A 135 -18.65 16.26 -5.52
C GLN A 135 -17.43 17.13 -5.23
N THR A 136 -17.68 18.25 -4.53
CA THR A 136 -16.65 19.15 -4.00
C THR A 136 -16.89 19.36 -2.52
N THR A 137 -15.84 19.27 -1.69
CA THR A 137 -15.96 19.43 -0.24
C THR A 137 -14.73 20.13 0.31
N VAL A 138 -14.92 21.13 1.17
CA VAL A 138 -13.81 21.73 1.92
C VAL A 138 -13.33 20.73 2.97
N HIS A 139 -12.06 20.33 2.87
CA HIS A 139 -11.42 19.39 3.78
C HIS A 139 -10.76 20.11 4.96
N LYS A 140 -9.98 21.16 4.68
CA LYS A 140 -9.32 21.98 5.71
C LYS A 140 -9.51 23.47 5.42
N HIS A 141 -9.38 24.26 6.48
CA HIS A 141 -9.27 25.70 6.41
C HIS A 141 -8.05 26.15 7.22
N ASN A 142 -7.11 26.82 6.58
CA ASN A 142 -5.85 27.25 7.18
C ASN A 142 -5.10 26.10 7.90
N GLY A 143 -5.09 24.90 7.29
CA GLY A 143 -4.47 23.72 7.85
C GLY A 143 -5.28 22.98 8.92
N GLN A 144 -6.41 23.52 9.37
CA GLN A 144 -7.30 22.87 10.33
C GLN A 144 -8.34 22.00 9.60
N PRO A 145 -8.30 20.65 9.72
CA PRO A 145 -9.21 19.78 9.02
C PRO A 145 -10.60 19.78 9.66
N TYR A 146 -11.62 19.72 8.80
CA TYR A 146 -12.99 19.48 9.22
C TYR A 146 -13.31 18.00 9.38
N TYR A 147 -12.59 17.13 8.69
CA TYR A 147 -12.72 15.68 8.76
C TYR A 147 -11.44 14.97 8.35
N LEU A 148 -11.35 13.68 8.69
CA LEU A 148 -10.34 12.76 8.19
C LEU A 148 -10.99 11.64 7.38
N TRP A 149 -10.26 11.14 6.41
CA TRP A 149 -10.60 9.91 5.74
C TRP A 149 -10.18 8.70 6.59
N GLN A 150 -11.12 7.85 6.89
CA GLN A 150 -10.87 6.60 7.62
C GLN A 150 -11.45 5.42 6.86
N GLN A 151 -10.68 4.34 6.77
CA GLN A 151 -11.18 3.12 6.16
C GLN A 151 -12.17 2.43 7.10
N ARG A 152 -13.36 2.12 6.60
CA ARG A 152 -14.41 1.44 7.39
C ARG A 152 -14.00 0.00 7.63
N PRO A 153 -14.05 -0.49 8.88
CA PRO A 153 -13.85 -1.90 9.18
C PRO A 153 -14.91 -2.76 8.51
N GLY A 154 -14.50 -3.80 7.78
CA GLY A 154 -15.38 -4.80 7.20
C GLY A 154 -15.50 -4.75 5.67
N ASP A 155 -15.78 -3.61 5.06
CA ASP A 155 -15.94 -3.49 3.60
C ASP A 155 -14.79 -2.75 2.92
N GLY A 156 -13.87 -2.15 3.72
CA GLY A 156 -12.71 -1.44 3.20
C GLY A 156 -13.02 -0.10 2.52
N THR A 157 -14.26 0.37 2.58
CA THR A 157 -14.65 1.67 2.05
C THR A 157 -14.12 2.81 2.90
N TRP A 158 -13.87 3.96 2.28
CA TRP A 158 -13.43 5.16 2.98
C TRP A 158 -14.64 5.98 3.45
N GLN A 159 -14.58 6.47 4.68
CA GLN A 159 -15.59 7.37 5.26
C GLN A 159 -14.93 8.61 5.83
N ARG A 160 -15.65 9.73 5.84
CA ARG A 160 -15.24 10.96 6.49
C ARG A 160 -15.56 10.90 7.99
N VAL A 161 -14.58 11.20 8.81
CA VAL A 161 -14.73 11.29 10.26
C VAL A 161 -14.44 12.73 10.67
N PRO A 162 -15.42 13.48 11.22
CA PRO A 162 -15.18 14.81 11.71
C PRO A 162 -14.12 14.84 12.81
N VAL A 163 -13.23 15.81 12.78
CA VAL A 163 -12.21 16.03 13.81
C VAL A 163 -12.23 17.45 14.29
N ALA A 164 -12.06 17.65 15.59
CA ALA A 164 -11.99 18.97 16.20
C ALA A 164 -10.61 19.61 15.98
N GLU A 165 -9.55 18.78 15.96
CA GLU A 165 -8.16 19.21 15.77
C GLU A 165 -7.37 18.13 15.02
N ALA A 166 -6.50 18.53 14.09
CA ALA A 166 -5.58 17.61 13.41
C ALA A 166 -4.29 17.49 14.20
N SER A 167 -3.85 16.25 14.43
CA SER A 167 -2.52 15.95 14.94
C SER A 167 -1.81 14.96 14.02
N ASP A 168 -0.48 14.90 14.09
CA ASP A 168 0.32 13.92 13.33
C ASP A 168 -0.11 12.48 13.64
N THR A 169 -0.61 12.23 14.85
CA THR A 169 -1.18 10.94 15.27
C THR A 169 -2.40 10.57 14.41
N LEU A 170 -3.24 11.54 14.04
CA LEU A 170 -4.38 11.32 13.17
C LEU A 170 -3.94 11.03 11.73
N MET A 171 -2.77 11.52 11.30
CA MET A 171 -2.15 11.18 10.01
C MET A 171 -1.40 9.85 10.04
N GLY A 172 -1.49 9.09 11.12
CA GLY A 172 -0.92 7.76 11.22
C GLY A 172 0.55 7.70 11.61
N VAL A 173 1.16 8.79 12.10
CA VAL A 173 2.58 8.89 12.46
C VAL A 173 2.77 9.02 13.97
N ILE A 174 3.69 8.22 14.50
CA ILE A 174 4.26 8.41 15.84
C ILE A 174 5.75 8.69 15.68
N HIS A 175 6.14 9.89 16.10
CA HIS A 175 7.53 10.34 16.09
C HIS A 175 8.34 9.74 17.25
N GLY A 176 9.66 9.77 17.10
CA GLY A 176 10.60 9.39 18.16
C GLY A 176 10.58 7.91 18.49
N THR A 177 9.77 7.48 19.46
CA THR A 177 9.74 6.09 19.94
C THR A 177 8.30 5.66 20.24
N ASP A 178 7.94 4.46 19.80
CA ASP A 178 6.68 3.78 20.16
C ASP A 178 7.00 2.47 20.90
N ARG A 179 6.16 2.09 21.85
CA ARG A 179 6.25 0.84 22.63
C ARG A 179 4.90 0.15 22.62
N PHE A 180 4.89 -1.13 22.26
CA PHE A 180 3.64 -1.89 22.20
C PHE A 180 3.91 -3.39 22.38
N GLU A 181 2.91 -4.12 22.81
CA GLU A 181 2.82 -5.54 22.61
C GLU A 181 2.27 -5.82 21.19
N PHE A 182 2.92 -6.75 20.50
CA PHE A 182 2.48 -7.23 19.20
C PHE A 182 2.12 -8.70 19.30
N ARG A 183 0.90 -9.05 18.90
CA ARG A 183 0.42 -10.43 18.89
C ARG A 183 0.28 -10.93 17.47
N TYR A 184 0.86 -12.09 17.22
CA TYR A 184 0.83 -12.76 15.93
C TYR A 184 0.13 -14.11 16.08
N GLN A 185 -1.04 -14.24 15.49
CA GLN A 185 -1.89 -15.44 15.56
C GLN A 185 -2.04 -16.08 14.19
N VAL A 186 -1.99 -17.42 14.16
CA VAL A 186 -2.20 -18.22 12.95
C VAL A 186 -3.15 -19.35 13.28
N ALA A 187 -4.16 -19.56 12.44
CA ALA A 187 -4.98 -20.75 12.47
C ALA A 187 -4.59 -21.66 11.30
N LEU A 188 -4.21 -22.87 11.61
CA LEU A 188 -3.92 -23.91 10.63
C LEU A 188 -5.18 -24.70 10.30
N PRO A 189 -5.33 -25.16 9.05
CA PRO A 189 -6.39 -26.14 8.71
C PRO A 189 -6.09 -27.49 9.37
N ALA A 190 -7.03 -28.41 9.31
CA ALA A 190 -6.78 -29.80 9.58
C ALA A 190 -5.64 -30.33 8.69
N LEU A 191 -4.79 -31.18 9.26
CA LEU A 191 -3.64 -31.79 8.58
C LEU A 191 -3.86 -33.30 8.49
N ASP A 192 -3.84 -33.80 7.27
CA ASP A 192 -4.00 -35.23 7.00
C ASP A 192 -2.68 -36.00 7.12
N ASP A 193 -1.55 -35.30 7.05
CA ASP A 193 -0.22 -35.85 7.11
C ASP A 193 0.74 -34.92 7.89
N SER A 194 1.99 -35.33 7.96
CA SER A 194 3.05 -34.48 8.50
C SER A 194 3.22 -33.22 7.65
N ALA A 195 3.39 -32.10 8.32
CA ALA A 195 3.55 -30.79 7.67
C ALA A 195 4.72 -30.01 8.25
N ARG A 196 5.19 -29.04 7.50
CA ARG A 196 6.18 -28.06 7.94
C ARG A 196 5.61 -26.66 7.81
N LEU A 197 5.84 -25.84 8.83
CA LEU A 197 5.44 -24.44 8.81
C LEU A 197 6.65 -23.56 9.07
N TRP A 198 6.93 -22.62 8.18
CA TRP A 198 7.88 -21.53 8.37
C TRP A 198 7.11 -20.30 8.83
N LEU A 199 7.49 -19.74 9.97
CA LEU A 199 6.82 -18.61 10.60
C LEU A 199 7.86 -17.50 10.83
N PRO A 200 7.65 -16.25 10.33
CA PRO A 200 8.61 -15.17 10.49
C PRO A 200 8.75 -14.77 11.97
N ILE A 201 9.96 -14.40 12.35
CA ILE A 201 10.27 -13.90 13.69
C ILE A 201 10.84 -12.49 13.56
N PRO A 202 10.21 -11.47 14.17
CA PRO A 202 10.80 -10.14 14.21
C PRO A 202 12.12 -10.14 14.97
N GLN A 203 13.12 -9.44 14.44
CA GLN A 203 14.46 -9.37 15.00
C GLN A 203 14.72 -8.02 15.65
N SER A 204 15.48 -8.01 16.75
CA SER A 204 16.05 -6.78 17.29
C SER A 204 17.15 -6.24 16.37
N GLY A 205 17.30 -4.92 16.33
CA GLY A 205 18.29 -4.24 15.52
C GLY A 205 18.40 -2.77 15.91
N ARG A 206 19.04 -1.96 15.06
CA ARG A 206 19.32 -0.55 15.35
C ARG A 206 18.09 0.28 15.74
N PHE A 207 16.93 0.01 15.12
CA PHE A 207 15.72 0.81 15.26
C PHE A 207 14.57 0.06 15.93
N GLN A 208 14.76 -1.20 16.27
CA GLN A 208 13.73 -2.05 16.83
C GLN A 208 14.36 -2.95 17.90
N ASP A 209 13.77 -2.96 19.08
CA ASP A 209 14.06 -3.93 20.11
C ASP A 209 12.84 -4.81 20.34
N VAL A 210 13.04 -6.14 20.28
CA VAL A 210 11.95 -7.13 20.29
C VAL A 210 12.24 -8.19 21.34
N LYS A 211 11.30 -8.38 22.26
CA LYS A 211 11.33 -9.42 23.26
C LYS A 211 10.13 -10.36 23.08
N LEU A 212 10.38 -11.65 22.84
CA LEU A 212 9.33 -12.66 22.87
C LEU A 212 8.85 -12.85 24.31
N LEU A 213 7.58 -12.56 24.57
CA LEU A 213 6.96 -12.69 25.88
C LEU A 213 6.33 -14.08 26.06
N GLU A 214 5.60 -14.53 25.04
CA GLU A 214 4.85 -15.78 25.08
C GLU A 214 4.84 -16.44 23.71
N LYS A 215 4.86 -17.75 23.70
CA LYS A 215 4.66 -18.57 22.50
C LYS A 215 3.83 -19.81 22.82
N GLN A 216 2.79 -20.00 22.02
CA GLN A 216 2.01 -21.23 22.00
C GLN A 216 2.10 -21.80 20.59
N LEU A 217 2.90 -22.83 20.41
CA LEU A 217 3.23 -23.40 19.12
C LEU A 217 3.07 -24.93 19.19
N PRO A 218 2.31 -25.53 18.27
CA PRO A 218 2.23 -26.99 18.18
C PRO A 218 3.48 -27.61 17.58
N GLY A 219 3.71 -28.88 17.84
CA GLY A 219 4.74 -29.67 17.18
C GLY A 219 6.15 -29.41 17.69
N LYS A 220 7.14 -29.80 16.88
CA LYS A 220 8.55 -29.61 17.19
C LYS A 220 9.08 -28.32 16.55
N LEU A 221 9.73 -27.51 17.37
CA LEU A 221 10.23 -26.17 17.00
C LEU A 221 11.74 -26.18 16.72
N ARG A 222 12.15 -25.58 15.61
CA ARG A 222 13.53 -25.21 15.28
C ARG A 222 13.60 -23.75 14.85
N ARG A 223 14.63 -23.02 15.28
CA ARG A 223 14.90 -21.67 14.83
C ARG A 223 15.87 -21.72 13.64
N LEU A 224 15.53 -21.02 12.58
CA LEU A 224 16.34 -20.92 11.38
C LEU A 224 16.81 -19.50 11.16
N LYS A 225 17.96 -19.34 10.52
CA LYS A 225 18.42 -18.09 9.92
C LYS A 225 18.38 -18.21 8.41
N ASP A 226 18.07 -17.14 7.70
CA ASP A 226 18.21 -17.11 6.26
C ASP A 226 19.69 -17.04 5.87
N GLN A 227 19.99 -17.24 4.60
CA GLN A 227 21.38 -17.23 4.08
C GLN A 227 22.07 -15.87 4.28
N SER A 228 21.31 -14.77 4.36
CA SER A 228 21.89 -13.45 4.64
C SER A 228 22.22 -13.24 6.13
N GLY A 229 21.70 -14.08 7.01
CA GLY A 229 21.80 -13.95 8.46
C GLY A 229 20.98 -12.82 9.07
N LYS A 230 20.17 -12.10 8.24
CA LYS A 230 19.38 -10.94 8.67
C LYS A 230 17.98 -11.31 9.13
N ASN A 231 17.45 -12.43 8.64
CA ASN A 231 16.08 -12.86 8.94
C ASN A 231 16.09 -14.18 9.67
N GLU A 232 15.13 -14.34 10.58
CA GLU A 232 14.94 -15.59 11.32
C GLU A 232 13.51 -16.11 11.14
N ALA A 233 13.37 -17.41 11.25
CA ALA A 233 12.10 -18.11 11.21
C ALA A 233 12.01 -19.19 12.28
N PHE A 234 10.81 -19.42 12.79
CA PHE A 234 10.47 -20.69 13.42
C PHE A 234 10.06 -21.69 12.35
N LEU A 235 10.75 -22.84 12.33
CA LEU A 235 10.33 -24.01 11.58
C LEU A 235 9.62 -24.96 12.57
N LEU A 236 8.36 -25.20 12.33
CA LEU A 236 7.58 -26.19 13.08
C LEU A 236 7.42 -27.44 12.24
N SER A 237 7.70 -28.59 12.84
CA SER A 237 7.35 -29.91 12.30
C SER A 237 6.06 -30.37 13.00
N LEU A 238 5.01 -30.51 12.21
CA LEU A 238 3.65 -30.80 12.66
C LEU A 238 3.27 -32.23 12.27
N GLY A 239 2.56 -32.93 13.14
CA GLY A 239 1.93 -34.21 12.82
C GLY A 239 0.52 -34.01 12.25
N PRO A 240 -0.11 -35.12 11.78
CA PRO A 240 -1.52 -35.11 11.42
C PRO A 240 -2.39 -34.57 12.55
N ALA A 241 -3.41 -33.81 12.22
CA ALA A 241 -4.36 -33.23 13.18
C ALA A 241 -5.74 -33.11 12.54
N PRO A 242 -6.78 -33.76 13.08
CA PRO A 242 -8.10 -33.80 12.48
C PRO A 242 -8.86 -32.47 12.60
N GLY A 243 -8.37 -31.55 13.41
CA GLY A 243 -8.98 -30.26 13.67
C GLY A 243 -8.04 -29.07 13.44
N GLU A 244 -8.60 -27.89 13.58
CA GLU A 244 -7.87 -26.63 13.51
C GLU A 244 -6.87 -26.52 14.66
N GLN A 245 -5.67 -26.05 14.36
CA GLN A 245 -4.65 -25.76 15.36
C GLN A 245 -4.38 -24.25 15.39
N GLN A 246 -4.25 -23.71 16.60
CA GLN A 246 -3.94 -22.29 16.83
C GLN A 246 -2.48 -22.11 17.23
N LEU A 247 -1.85 -21.11 16.64
CA LEU A 247 -0.54 -20.61 17.03
C LEU A 247 -0.71 -19.20 17.56
N ASP A 248 0.00 -18.89 18.63
CA ASP A 248 -0.04 -17.57 19.24
C ASP A 248 1.37 -17.17 19.69
N LEU A 249 1.82 -16.00 19.24
CA LEU A 249 3.10 -15.40 19.61
C LEU A 249 2.82 -13.98 20.08
N ARG A 250 3.40 -13.63 21.25
CA ARG A 250 3.29 -12.30 21.82
C ARG A 250 4.67 -11.72 22.03
N TYR A 251 4.89 -10.54 21.49
CA TYR A 251 6.15 -9.81 21.54
C TYR A 251 5.96 -8.46 22.22
N GLN A 252 6.91 -8.05 23.02
CA GLN A 252 7.08 -6.65 23.39
C GLN A 252 8.03 -6.01 22.39
N VAL A 253 7.63 -4.87 21.84
CA VAL A 253 8.37 -4.15 20.83
C VAL A 253 8.59 -2.72 21.30
N GLN A 254 9.84 -2.26 21.17
CA GLN A 254 10.17 -0.84 21.24
C GLN A 254 10.75 -0.44 19.89
N ARG A 255 10.10 0.47 19.20
CA ARG A 255 10.52 0.95 17.88
C ARG A 255 10.95 2.40 17.98
N LYS A 256 12.06 2.71 17.29
CA LYS A 256 12.52 4.09 17.07
C LYS A 256 12.17 4.52 15.65
N GLU A 257 11.77 5.78 15.51
CA GLU A 257 11.65 6.42 14.20
C GLU A 257 12.96 6.28 13.44
N LYS A 258 12.90 5.88 12.17
CA LYS A 258 14.05 5.85 11.30
C LYS A 258 14.24 7.22 10.64
N GLN A 259 15.50 7.64 10.57
CA GLN A 259 16.01 8.78 9.83
C GLN A 259 17.19 8.29 8.99
N PRO A 260 17.69 9.07 8.01
CA PRO A 260 18.86 8.67 7.25
C PRO A 260 20.05 8.33 8.16
N TYR A 261 20.62 7.16 7.98
CA TYR A 261 21.67 6.65 8.88
C TYR A 261 22.88 6.14 8.12
N ALA A 262 24.07 6.48 8.64
CA ALA A 262 25.33 6.06 8.06
C ALA A 262 25.49 4.52 8.11
N ALA A 263 25.97 3.97 7.00
CA ALA A 263 26.31 2.57 6.87
C ALA A 263 27.42 2.39 5.82
N PRO A 264 28.21 1.31 5.88
CA PRO A 264 29.11 0.96 4.78
C PRO A 264 28.38 0.85 3.45
N ARG A 265 29.08 1.13 2.36
CA ARG A 265 28.51 0.94 1.02
C ARG A 265 28.00 -0.50 0.88
N PRO A 266 26.76 -0.70 0.43
CA PRO A 266 26.21 -2.02 0.26
C PRO A 266 26.91 -2.79 -0.85
N THR A 267 26.84 -4.10 -0.77
CA THR A 267 27.34 -5.02 -1.79
C THR A 267 26.53 -4.91 -3.08
N SER A 268 27.11 -5.33 -4.19
CA SER A 268 26.52 -5.21 -5.53
C SER A 268 25.25 -6.06 -5.74
N ASP A 269 24.97 -6.99 -4.84
CA ASP A 269 23.73 -7.78 -4.86
C ASP A 269 22.46 -6.94 -4.78
N LEU A 270 22.54 -5.78 -4.13
CA LEU A 270 21.42 -4.83 -4.04
C LEU A 270 21.20 -3.98 -5.31
N LEU A 271 22.05 -4.19 -6.33
CA LEU A 271 21.86 -3.64 -7.68
C LEU A 271 21.39 -4.73 -8.67
N GLN A 272 21.41 -6.00 -8.26
CA GLN A 272 21.10 -7.10 -9.17
C GLN A 272 19.60 -7.21 -9.42
N ALA A 273 19.28 -7.54 -10.68
CA ALA A 273 17.91 -7.90 -11.06
C ALA A 273 17.52 -9.25 -10.43
N THR A 274 16.24 -9.38 -10.14
CA THR A 274 15.62 -10.63 -9.68
C THR A 274 14.30 -10.85 -10.44
N PRO A 275 13.69 -12.03 -10.40
CA PRO A 275 12.43 -12.26 -11.12
C PRO A 275 11.31 -11.24 -10.81
N LEU A 276 11.24 -10.75 -9.59
CA LEU A 276 10.25 -9.74 -9.18
C LEU A 276 10.75 -8.28 -9.24
N LEU A 277 12.04 -8.09 -9.55
CA LEU A 277 12.68 -6.77 -9.70
C LEU A 277 13.57 -6.84 -10.95
N PRO A 278 12.98 -6.92 -12.16
CA PRO A 278 13.75 -7.13 -13.38
C PRO A 278 14.51 -5.87 -13.82
N ALA A 279 15.48 -6.06 -14.71
CA ALA A 279 16.12 -5.02 -15.48
C ALA A 279 15.58 -5.07 -16.91
N SER A 280 14.34 -4.62 -17.12
CA SER A 280 13.71 -4.60 -18.43
C SER A 280 13.94 -3.28 -19.17
N GLU A 281 13.84 -3.32 -20.50
CA GLU A 281 13.94 -2.10 -21.32
C GLU A 281 12.81 -1.11 -21.01
N GLU A 282 11.65 -1.60 -20.57
CA GLU A 282 10.54 -0.75 -20.13
C GLU A 282 10.91 0.03 -18.89
N LEU A 283 11.42 -0.63 -17.86
CA LEU A 283 11.89 0.02 -16.63
C LEU A 283 13.03 1.01 -16.91
N LYS A 284 13.93 0.71 -17.84
CA LYS A 284 14.98 1.65 -18.24
C LYS A 284 14.39 2.92 -18.87
N ARG A 285 13.44 2.77 -19.80
CA ARG A 285 12.76 3.94 -20.40
C ARG A 285 12.09 4.82 -19.34
N GLN A 286 11.49 4.20 -18.32
CA GLN A 286 10.87 4.96 -17.24
C GLN A 286 11.87 5.66 -16.33
N VAL A 287 13.03 5.03 -16.07
CA VAL A 287 14.16 5.70 -15.40
C VAL A 287 14.63 6.90 -16.20
N ASP A 288 14.82 6.73 -17.52
CA ASP A 288 15.26 7.82 -18.40
C ASP A 288 14.25 8.98 -18.41
N SER A 289 12.95 8.66 -18.41
CA SER A 289 11.87 9.64 -18.32
C SER A 289 11.86 10.37 -16.96
N ALA A 290 11.93 9.63 -15.85
CA ALA A 290 11.90 10.18 -14.51
C ALA A 290 13.16 11.04 -14.21
N LEU A 291 14.29 10.69 -14.81
CA LEU A 291 15.58 11.37 -14.61
C LEU A 291 15.91 12.38 -15.71
N GLN A 292 14.96 12.72 -16.57
CA GLN A 292 15.18 13.71 -17.62
C GLN A 292 15.67 15.04 -17.03
N GLY A 293 16.82 15.51 -17.52
CA GLY A 293 17.48 16.72 -17.01
C GLY A 293 18.30 16.52 -15.71
N LEU A 294 18.28 15.33 -15.12
CA LEU A 294 18.99 14.99 -13.88
C LEU A 294 20.18 14.04 -14.07
N ALA A 295 20.67 13.87 -15.29
CA ALA A 295 21.78 12.96 -15.59
C ALA A 295 23.06 13.25 -14.78
N MET A 296 23.30 14.52 -14.43
CA MET A 296 24.44 14.95 -13.61
C MET A 296 24.11 15.14 -12.13
N ALA A 297 22.87 14.86 -11.73
CA ALA A 297 22.43 14.97 -10.34
C ALA A 297 23.00 13.81 -9.48
N GLY A 298 23.20 14.08 -8.20
CA GLY A 298 23.63 13.04 -7.25
C GLY A 298 22.55 11.99 -6.99
N PRO A 299 22.94 10.82 -6.45
CA PRO A 299 22.01 9.69 -6.21
C PRO A 299 20.79 10.06 -5.35
N LEU A 300 20.93 11.01 -4.42
CA LEU A 300 19.83 11.45 -3.58
C LEU A 300 18.75 12.21 -4.38
N GLN A 301 19.16 13.09 -5.28
CA GLN A 301 18.25 13.84 -6.14
C GLN A 301 17.58 12.92 -7.16
N GLN A 302 18.33 11.97 -7.72
CA GLN A 302 17.79 10.96 -8.62
C GLN A 302 16.77 10.07 -7.91
N ALA A 303 17.07 9.60 -6.69
CA ALA A 303 16.13 8.82 -5.89
C ALA A 303 14.85 9.60 -5.56
N ARG A 304 14.96 10.91 -5.32
CA ARG A 304 13.78 11.77 -5.11
C ARG A 304 12.91 11.84 -6.36
N ALA A 305 13.51 12.04 -7.52
CA ALA A 305 12.77 12.06 -8.78
C ALA A 305 12.07 10.71 -9.07
N LEU A 306 12.74 9.58 -8.78
CA LEU A 306 12.12 8.26 -8.90
C LEU A 306 10.99 8.04 -7.89
N TYR A 307 11.13 8.55 -6.68
CA TYR A 307 10.09 8.51 -5.66
C TYR A 307 8.84 9.29 -6.09
N ASP A 308 9.02 10.53 -6.56
CA ASP A 308 7.94 11.37 -7.06
C ASP A 308 7.30 10.73 -8.31
N TYR A 309 8.12 10.16 -9.21
CA TYR A 309 7.64 9.45 -10.39
C TYR A 309 6.71 8.28 -10.05
N VAL A 310 7.05 7.49 -9.02
CA VAL A 310 6.18 6.38 -8.58
C VAL A 310 4.87 6.89 -8.02
N ILE A 311 4.87 7.97 -7.22
CA ILE A 311 3.64 8.60 -6.72
C ILE A 311 2.76 9.07 -7.90
N ASP A 312 3.35 9.73 -8.89
CA ASP A 312 2.60 10.30 -10.02
C ASP A 312 2.02 9.24 -10.97
N HIS A 313 2.63 8.05 -11.05
CA HIS A 313 2.30 7.03 -12.05
C HIS A 313 1.64 5.77 -11.48
N MET A 314 1.48 5.67 -10.17
CA MET A 314 0.79 4.55 -9.54
C MET A 314 -0.45 5.00 -8.77
N SER A 315 -1.44 4.10 -8.72
CA SER A 315 -2.63 4.27 -7.89
C SER A 315 -2.73 3.13 -6.89
N TYR A 316 -2.97 3.47 -5.62
CA TYR A 316 -3.08 2.46 -4.56
C TYR A 316 -4.40 1.69 -4.66
N ILE A 317 -4.30 0.39 -4.84
CA ILE A 317 -5.45 -0.53 -4.86
C ILE A 317 -5.21 -1.65 -3.86
N LYS A 318 -6.22 -1.96 -3.06
CA LYS A 318 -6.21 -3.10 -2.15
C LYS A 318 -7.23 -4.13 -2.63
N ASN A 319 -6.80 -5.03 -3.51
CA ASN A 319 -7.62 -6.14 -3.95
C ASN A 319 -6.85 -7.48 -3.81
N GLN A 320 -7.55 -8.61 -4.01
CA GLN A 320 -6.99 -9.94 -3.81
C GLN A 320 -5.94 -10.37 -4.86
N ASN A 321 -5.84 -9.67 -5.98
CA ASN A 321 -4.98 -10.04 -7.10
C ASN A 321 -3.60 -9.38 -7.05
N TYR A 322 -3.34 -8.50 -6.08
CA TYR A 322 -2.08 -7.76 -5.93
C TYR A 322 -1.41 -8.11 -4.59
N GLY A 323 -0.14 -7.81 -4.47
CA GLY A 323 0.66 -8.09 -3.27
C GLY A 323 1.76 -9.10 -3.50
N THR A 324 2.07 -9.41 -4.77
CA THR A 324 3.25 -10.20 -5.13
C THR A 324 4.52 -9.37 -5.11
N GLY A 325 4.37 -8.05 -5.24
CA GLY A 325 5.47 -7.10 -5.37
C GLY A 325 6.24 -7.33 -6.66
N ASP A 326 5.54 -7.55 -7.76
CA ASP A 326 6.11 -7.65 -9.10
C ASP A 326 6.26 -6.25 -9.69
N ALA A 327 7.52 -5.80 -9.84
CA ALA A 327 7.82 -4.49 -10.38
C ALA A 327 7.45 -4.34 -11.85
N GLN A 328 7.50 -5.41 -12.66
CA GLN A 328 7.07 -5.36 -14.05
C GLN A 328 5.55 -5.18 -14.15
N HIS A 329 4.80 -5.88 -13.30
CA HIS A 329 3.36 -5.68 -13.22
C HIS A 329 3.02 -4.24 -12.80
N ALA A 330 3.66 -3.71 -11.75
CA ALA A 330 3.47 -2.33 -11.32
C ALA A 330 3.77 -1.33 -12.44
N CYS A 331 4.88 -1.54 -13.16
CA CYS A 331 5.31 -0.72 -14.29
C CYS A 331 4.28 -0.66 -15.41
N THR A 332 3.65 -1.79 -15.74
CA THR A 332 2.72 -1.87 -16.87
C THR A 332 1.27 -1.54 -16.50
N SER A 333 0.86 -1.86 -15.27
CA SER A 333 -0.51 -1.63 -14.82
C SER A 333 -0.71 -0.27 -14.12
N GLY A 334 0.35 0.31 -13.55
CA GLY A 334 0.30 1.53 -12.74
C GLY A 334 -0.58 1.40 -11.48
N VAL A 335 -0.88 0.17 -11.05
CA VAL A 335 -1.71 -0.08 -9.87
C VAL A 335 -1.08 -1.12 -8.96
N GLY A 336 -1.37 -1.04 -7.67
CA GLY A 336 -0.91 -2.03 -6.71
C GLY A 336 -1.11 -1.59 -5.27
N ASN A 337 -0.64 -2.41 -4.34
CA ASN A 337 -0.57 -2.06 -2.92
C ASN A 337 0.88 -1.68 -2.52
N CYS A 338 1.15 -1.62 -1.23
CA CYS A 338 2.50 -1.28 -0.74
C CYS A 338 3.61 -2.17 -1.34
N SER A 339 3.34 -3.44 -1.67
CA SER A 339 4.33 -4.34 -2.24
C SER A 339 4.75 -3.93 -3.65
N GLU A 340 3.79 -3.56 -4.49
CA GLU A 340 4.01 -3.09 -5.86
C GLU A 340 4.70 -1.72 -5.87
N PHE A 341 4.24 -0.75 -5.09
CA PHE A 341 4.84 0.58 -4.97
C PHE A 341 6.34 0.51 -4.64
N HIS A 342 6.68 -0.24 -3.59
CA HIS A 342 8.06 -0.33 -3.15
C HIS A 342 8.92 -1.21 -4.06
N SER A 343 8.36 -2.27 -4.65
CA SER A 343 9.10 -3.07 -5.64
C SER A 343 9.38 -2.30 -6.91
N TYR A 344 8.43 -1.49 -7.36
CA TYR A 344 8.61 -0.64 -8.53
C TYR A 344 9.71 0.39 -8.29
N PHE A 345 9.64 1.13 -7.18
CA PHE A 345 10.72 2.04 -6.81
C PHE A 345 12.09 1.35 -6.73
N ILE A 346 12.17 0.18 -6.07
CA ILE A 346 13.43 -0.56 -5.94
C ILE A 346 13.96 -0.98 -7.32
N ALA A 347 13.09 -1.41 -8.23
CA ALA A 347 13.49 -1.76 -9.59
C ALA A 347 14.00 -0.53 -10.35
N LEU A 348 13.31 0.61 -10.30
CA LEU A 348 13.77 1.86 -10.91
C LEU A 348 15.10 2.31 -10.31
N ALA A 349 15.23 2.34 -8.99
CA ALA A 349 16.45 2.74 -8.31
C ALA A 349 17.64 1.86 -8.70
N ARG A 350 17.47 0.53 -8.74
CA ARG A 350 18.52 -0.41 -9.15
C ARG A 350 18.91 -0.23 -10.62
N ASN A 351 17.94 0.01 -11.50
CA ASN A 351 18.21 0.32 -12.91
C ASN A 351 18.94 1.66 -13.07
N ALA A 352 18.76 2.61 -12.16
CA ALA A 352 19.52 3.87 -12.08
C ALA A 352 20.87 3.72 -11.35
N GLY A 353 21.26 2.51 -10.94
CA GLY A 353 22.52 2.29 -10.21
C GLY A 353 22.48 2.68 -8.72
N ILE A 354 21.30 2.88 -8.15
CA ILE A 354 21.08 3.22 -6.74
C ILE A 354 20.72 1.95 -5.96
N PRO A 355 21.55 1.50 -5.00
CA PRO A 355 21.23 0.33 -4.20
C PRO A 355 19.96 0.57 -3.39
N ALA A 356 19.02 -0.37 -3.48
CA ALA A 356 17.75 -0.29 -2.77
C ALA A 356 17.32 -1.66 -2.24
N ARG A 357 16.62 -1.67 -1.11
CA ARG A 357 16.18 -2.88 -0.43
C ARG A 357 14.76 -2.76 0.11
N PHE A 358 14.14 -3.90 0.28
CA PHE A 358 12.76 -4.05 0.73
C PHE A 358 12.72 -4.45 2.21
N ALA A 359 11.69 -4.00 2.93
CA ALA A 359 11.37 -4.48 4.27
C ALA A 359 9.86 -4.65 4.40
N ILE A 360 9.43 -5.61 5.21
CA ILE A 360 8.03 -5.92 5.44
C ILE A 360 7.77 -6.23 6.91
N GLY A 361 6.58 -5.88 7.36
CA GLY A 361 6.10 -6.10 8.70
C GLY A 361 4.66 -5.63 8.87
N ALA A 362 4.37 -4.78 9.83
CA ALA A 362 3.05 -4.21 10.04
C ALA A 362 3.11 -2.75 10.48
N GLY A 363 2.11 -1.96 10.09
CA GLY A 363 1.85 -0.62 10.60
C GLY A 363 0.95 -0.68 11.82
N ILE A 364 1.38 -0.08 12.92
CA ILE A 364 0.61 -0.01 14.16
C ILE A 364 -0.27 1.25 14.09
N PRO A 365 -1.61 1.16 14.20
CA PRO A 365 -2.48 2.33 14.18
C PRO A 365 -2.07 3.38 15.21
N ALA A 366 -1.87 4.63 14.78
CA ALA A 366 -1.44 5.71 15.67
C ALA A 366 -2.58 6.31 16.50
N HIS A 367 -3.82 6.24 15.98
CA HIS A 367 -5.01 6.89 16.56
C HIS A 367 -5.72 6.10 17.66
N ARG A 368 -5.19 4.94 18.05
CA ARG A 368 -5.77 4.08 19.10
C ARG A 368 -4.68 3.28 19.78
N ASP A 369 -4.96 2.79 20.99
CA ASP A 369 -3.96 2.13 21.83
C ASP A 369 -4.00 0.60 21.73
N GLU A 370 -5.04 0.02 21.16
CA GLU A 370 -5.14 -1.44 21.01
C GLU A 370 -6.02 -1.86 19.83
N GLY A 371 -5.97 -3.15 19.51
CA GLY A 371 -6.87 -3.82 18.58
C GLY A 371 -6.18 -4.50 17.41
N ALA A 372 -6.97 -4.91 16.43
CA ALA A 372 -6.48 -5.62 15.25
C ALA A 372 -5.70 -4.70 14.31
N ILE A 373 -4.69 -5.26 13.65
CA ILE A 373 -3.92 -4.60 12.58
C ILE A 373 -4.39 -5.16 11.24
N ASN A 374 -4.62 -4.29 10.26
CA ASN A 374 -5.18 -4.67 8.98
C ASN A 374 -4.12 -5.23 8.01
N GLY A 375 -3.54 -6.38 8.36
CA GLY A 375 -2.59 -7.10 7.53
C GLY A 375 -1.16 -6.58 7.61
N TYR A 376 -0.34 -7.01 6.64
CA TYR A 376 1.05 -6.56 6.53
C TYR A 376 1.16 -5.16 5.95
N HIS A 377 2.32 -4.54 6.17
CA HIS A 377 2.76 -3.33 5.51
C HIS A 377 4.23 -3.47 5.12
N CYS A 378 4.62 -2.88 4.01
CA CYS A 378 6.00 -2.90 3.56
C CYS A 378 6.48 -1.49 3.19
N TRP A 379 7.79 -1.34 3.14
CA TRP A 379 8.50 -0.11 2.81
C TRP A 379 9.85 -0.42 2.18
N ALA A 380 10.59 0.61 1.79
CA ALA A 380 11.90 0.45 1.20
C ALA A 380 12.95 1.33 1.86
N GLU A 381 14.20 1.07 1.56
CA GLU A 381 15.33 1.93 1.84
C GLU A 381 16.24 1.97 0.62
N PHE A 382 16.80 3.14 0.29
CA PHE A 382 17.82 3.29 -0.74
C PHE A 382 19.11 3.87 -0.16
N TYR A 383 20.23 3.63 -0.84
CA TYR A 383 21.54 4.09 -0.39
C TYR A 383 22.05 5.24 -1.23
N ALA A 384 22.24 6.38 -0.58
CA ALA A 384 22.80 7.58 -1.18
C ALA A 384 23.66 8.34 -0.16
N GLU A 385 24.71 9.01 -0.60
CA GLU A 385 25.56 9.89 0.21
C GLU A 385 26.09 9.22 1.49
N GLY A 386 26.48 7.95 1.41
CA GLY A 386 27.03 7.21 2.57
C GLY A 386 25.99 6.77 3.60
N LYS A 387 24.71 6.88 3.30
CA LYS A 387 23.59 6.61 4.21
C LYS A 387 22.52 5.75 3.57
N TRP A 388 21.81 4.99 4.40
CA TRP A 388 20.50 4.45 4.06
C TRP A 388 19.41 5.48 4.34
N TRP A 389 18.53 5.66 3.36
CA TRP A 389 17.39 6.55 3.42
C TRP A 389 16.11 5.72 3.43
N PRO A 390 15.35 5.71 4.53
CA PRO A 390 14.06 5.03 4.55
C PRO A 390 13.02 5.79 3.73
N ILE A 391 12.13 5.05 3.06
CA ILE A 391 10.99 5.61 2.33
C ILE A 391 9.75 4.75 2.51
N ASP A 392 8.58 5.39 2.49
CA ASP A 392 7.27 4.72 2.46
C ASP A 392 6.36 5.41 1.45
N ILE A 393 6.51 5.02 0.18
CA ILE A 393 5.83 5.68 -0.94
C ILE A 393 4.32 5.47 -0.87
N SER A 394 3.89 4.29 -0.46
CA SER A 394 2.45 3.97 -0.37
C SER A 394 1.72 4.71 0.74
N GLU A 395 2.41 5.12 1.80
CA GLU A 395 1.85 6.01 2.82
C GLU A 395 1.92 7.47 2.36
N ALA A 396 2.97 7.85 1.63
CA ALA A 396 3.07 9.16 1.00
C ALA A 396 1.96 9.40 -0.03
N ASP A 397 1.61 8.38 -0.82
CA ASP A 397 0.49 8.41 -1.76
C ASP A 397 -0.87 8.57 -1.06
N LYS A 398 -1.02 8.00 0.14
CA LYS A 398 -2.26 8.14 0.94
C LYS A 398 -2.34 9.45 1.73
N PHE A 399 -1.19 9.98 2.16
CA PHE A 399 -1.10 11.11 3.10
C PHE A 399 -0.07 12.14 2.60
N SER A 400 -0.46 12.99 1.74
CA SER A 400 0.38 13.94 1.03
C SER A 400 1.12 14.94 1.90
N ALA A 401 0.51 15.43 2.94
CA ALA A 401 1.20 16.29 3.91
C ALA A 401 2.48 15.63 4.45
N LEU A 402 2.54 14.29 4.34
CA LEU A 402 3.65 13.46 4.80
C LEU A 402 4.56 12.96 3.66
N SER A 403 4.35 13.36 2.40
CA SER A 403 5.20 12.90 1.30
C SER A 403 6.67 13.29 1.50
N THR A 404 6.93 14.50 2.00
CA THR A 404 8.28 14.92 2.37
C THR A 404 8.81 14.17 3.58
N TYR A 405 7.95 13.86 4.55
CA TYR A 405 8.31 13.05 5.72
C TYR A 405 8.73 11.64 5.30
N TYR A 406 7.92 10.97 4.50
CA TYR A 406 8.18 9.60 4.05
C TYR A 406 9.34 9.46 3.05
N PHE A 407 9.92 10.55 2.58
CA PHE A 407 11.20 10.56 1.89
C PHE A 407 12.33 10.84 2.87
N GLY A 408 12.90 9.80 3.43
CA GLY A 408 14.00 9.87 4.41
C GLY A 408 13.59 9.60 5.85
N ARG A 409 12.30 9.38 6.13
CA ARG A 409 11.82 9.03 7.47
C ARG A 409 10.84 7.86 7.44
N HIS A 410 10.78 7.14 8.55
CA HIS A 410 9.84 6.05 8.75
C HIS A 410 9.41 6.02 10.21
N PRO A 411 8.10 6.12 10.52
CA PRO A 411 7.61 6.39 11.87
C PRO A 411 7.87 5.25 12.85
N ALA A 412 7.75 5.57 14.13
CA ALA A 412 8.01 4.62 15.22
C ALA A 412 6.92 3.55 15.36
N ASN A 413 5.71 3.83 14.91
CA ASN A 413 4.58 2.89 14.99
C ASN A 413 4.62 1.81 13.89
N ARG A 414 5.71 1.07 13.84
CA ARG A 414 5.94 -0.01 12.87
C ARG A 414 6.62 -1.20 13.57
N ILE A 415 6.41 -2.40 13.04
CA ILE A 415 7.21 -3.58 13.36
C ILE A 415 7.76 -4.18 12.08
N THR A 416 9.06 -4.47 12.03
CA THR A 416 9.71 -5.21 10.94
C THR A 416 9.68 -6.70 11.25
N LEU A 417 9.15 -7.51 10.35
CA LEU A 417 9.16 -8.97 10.43
C LEU A 417 10.29 -9.58 9.61
N SER A 418 10.56 -9.02 8.41
CA SER A 418 11.73 -9.43 7.62
C SER A 418 12.23 -8.30 6.72
N GLU A 419 13.49 -8.42 6.28
CA GLU A 419 14.16 -7.50 5.36
C GLU A 419 14.66 -8.26 4.12
N GLY A 420 14.57 -7.63 2.95
CA GLY A 420 14.98 -8.21 1.68
C GLY A 420 13.87 -8.99 0.99
N ARG A 421 14.26 -9.58 -0.13
CA ARG A 421 13.41 -10.37 -1.01
C ARG A 421 14.11 -11.69 -1.35
N GLN A 422 13.34 -12.70 -1.78
CA GLN A 422 13.89 -14.02 -2.17
C GLN A 422 14.68 -14.67 -1.02
N LEU A 423 14.09 -14.71 0.16
CA LEU A 423 14.72 -15.20 1.39
C LEU A 423 14.92 -16.72 1.32
N ARG A 424 16.15 -17.19 1.53
CA ARG A 424 16.51 -18.60 1.49
C ARG A 424 16.84 -19.11 2.88
N PHE A 425 16.03 -20.05 3.37
CA PHE A 425 16.25 -20.77 4.61
C PHE A 425 16.76 -22.19 4.31
N ASP A 426 17.34 -22.85 5.30
CA ASP A 426 17.70 -24.28 5.22
C ASP A 426 17.05 -25.05 6.38
N PRO A 427 16.09 -25.94 6.08
CA PRO A 427 15.49 -26.21 4.76
C PRO A 427 14.61 -25.07 4.26
N ALA A 428 14.55 -24.91 2.94
CA ALA A 428 13.62 -24.01 2.27
C ALA A 428 12.26 -24.70 2.04
N PRO A 429 11.13 -23.93 2.03
CA PRO A 429 9.85 -24.48 1.61
C PRO A 429 9.93 -24.95 0.16
N LEU A 430 9.70 -26.25 -0.08
CA LEU A 430 9.78 -26.89 -1.42
C LEU A 430 11.12 -26.64 -2.17
N GLY A 431 12.19 -26.31 -1.46
CA GLY A 431 13.46 -25.90 -2.08
C GLY A 431 13.47 -24.49 -2.67
N GLU A 432 12.39 -23.72 -2.51
CA GLU A 432 12.22 -22.38 -3.10
C GLU A 432 12.56 -21.26 -2.10
N ALA A 433 12.97 -20.11 -2.63
CA ALA A 433 13.07 -18.90 -1.85
C ALA A 433 11.69 -18.33 -1.53
N ILE A 434 11.56 -17.71 -0.35
CA ILE A 434 10.34 -16.98 0.03
C ILE A 434 10.43 -15.57 -0.55
N PRO A 435 9.49 -15.14 -1.42
CA PRO A 435 9.57 -13.83 -2.08
C PRO A 435 9.66 -12.65 -1.12
N PHE A 436 8.86 -12.66 -0.06
CA PHE A 436 8.91 -11.80 1.13
C PHE A 436 8.23 -12.53 2.28
N PHE A 437 8.55 -12.17 3.53
CA PHE A 437 8.20 -13.02 4.64
C PHE A 437 7.54 -12.25 5.79
N ALA A 438 6.23 -12.05 5.69
CA ALA A 438 5.37 -11.51 6.75
C ALA A 438 4.33 -12.54 7.22
N TYR A 439 3.98 -13.48 6.36
CA TYR A 439 3.01 -14.54 6.63
C TYR A 439 3.65 -15.91 6.67
N PRO A 440 3.04 -16.88 7.36
CA PRO A 440 3.58 -18.22 7.45
C PRO A 440 3.48 -18.96 6.11
N VAL A 441 4.43 -19.87 5.87
CA VAL A 441 4.40 -20.79 4.73
C VAL A 441 4.21 -22.20 5.24
N LEU A 442 3.04 -22.79 4.96
CA LEU A 442 2.69 -24.16 5.32
C LEU A 442 2.92 -25.09 4.13
N VAL A 443 3.59 -26.21 4.36
CA VAL A 443 3.83 -27.27 3.36
C VAL A 443 3.39 -28.60 3.94
N GLU A 444 2.45 -29.27 3.26
CA GLU A 444 1.97 -30.60 3.56
C GLU A 444 2.03 -31.47 2.30
N LYS A 445 2.48 -32.71 2.38
CA LYS A 445 2.58 -33.63 1.22
C LYS A 445 3.32 -33.04 0.01
N GLY A 446 4.35 -32.23 0.25
CA GLY A 446 5.11 -31.60 -0.83
C GLY A 446 4.38 -30.48 -1.57
N GLN A 447 3.32 -29.92 -1.02
CA GLN A 447 2.56 -28.82 -1.61
C GLN A 447 2.36 -27.69 -0.59
N LYS A 448 2.33 -26.43 -1.07
CA LYS A 448 1.95 -25.28 -0.25
C LYS A 448 0.45 -25.38 0.06
N LYS A 449 0.11 -25.28 1.33
CA LYS A 449 -1.27 -25.29 1.81
C LYS A 449 -1.61 -23.93 2.43
N PRO A 450 -2.76 -23.33 2.12
CA PRO A 450 -3.14 -22.07 2.76
C PRO A 450 -3.42 -22.28 4.24
N VAL A 451 -3.00 -21.35 5.08
CA VAL A 451 -3.47 -21.26 6.47
C VAL A 451 -4.89 -20.70 6.49
N ARG A 452 -5.66 -20.98 7.53
CA ARG A 452 -7.05 -20.51 7.64
C ARG A 452 -7.10 -18.98 7.78
N TYR A 453 -6.28 -18.45 8.68
CA TYR A 453 -6.03 -17.02 8.79
C TYR A 453 -4.69 -16.73 9.45
N THR A 454 -4.20 -15.52 9.19
CA THR A 454 -3.14 -14.86 9.95
C THR A 454 -3.70 -13.55 10.48
N ARG A 455 -3.56 -13.28 11.77
CA ARG A 455 -4.07 -12.08 12.42
C ARG A 455 -2.97 -11.42 13.23
N PHE A 456 -2.86 -10.11 13.06
CA PHE A 456 -2.02 -9.25 13.87
C PHE A 456 -2.90 -8.40 14.78
N SER A 457 -2.47 -8.20 16.02
CA SER A 457 -3.06 -7.24 16.94
C SER A 457 -1.99 -6.59 17.80
N PHE A 458 -2.32 -5.50 18.44
CA PHE A 458 -1.40 -4.77 19.29
C PHE A 458 -2.10 -4.20 20.52
N GLN A 459 -1.28 -3.90 21.52
CA GLN A 459 -1.64 -3.08 22.68
C GLN A 459 -0.46 -2.15 22.97
N ARG A 460 -0.71 -0.83 22.94
CA ARG A 460 0.33 0.17 23.21
C ARG A 460 0.69 0.17 24.69
N LEU A 461 1.96 0.29 24.96
CA LEU A 461 2.49 0.34 26.32
C LEU A 461 2.80 1.79 26.68
N PRO A 462 2.66 2.18 27.96
CA PRO A 462 3.09 3.50 28.40
C PRO A 462 4.54 3.77 28.01
N SER A 463 4.84 5.03 27.66
CA SER A 463 6.21 5.47 27.48
C SER A 463 7.01 5.12 28.74
N ALA A 464 8.23 4.57 28.59
CA ALA A 464 9.09 4.40 29.72
C ALA A 464 9.32 5.78 30.34
N ALA A 465 9.07 5.92 31.63
CA ALA A 465 9.47 7.12 32.35
C ALA A 465 10.96 7.39 32.06
N PRO A 466 11.39 8.63 31.81
CA PRO A 466 12.81 8.93 31.70
C PRO A 466 13.51 8.35 32.91
N GLN A 467 14.48 7.49 32.70
CA GLN A 467 15.35 7.04 33.80
C GLN A 467 16.08 8.28 34.31
N PRO A 468 16.13 8.47 35.63
CA PRO A 468 16.75 9.62 36.25
C PRO A 468 18.24 9.74 35.92
#